data_2395bdb8c52c41e7c5149b1ebcd4538b
#
_entry.id   2395bdb8c52c41e7c5149b1ebcd4538b
#
_cell.length_a   1.000
_cell.length_b   1.000
_cell.length_c   1.000
_cell.angle_alpha   90.00
_cell.angle_beta   90.00
_cell.angle_gamma   90.00
#
_symmetry.space_group_name_H-M   'P 1'
#
loop_
_entity.id
_entity.type
_entity.pdbx_description
1 polymer ?
#
loop_
_entity_poly.entity_id
_entity_poly.type
_entity_poly.pdbx_seq_one_letter_code
_entity_poly.pdbx_strand_id
1 'polypeptide(L)'
;QHFFKVYVPGVGTPFMQVGDSGVGKDALLGNATARYGERRILWALAQALNCVYRYLTRSGKGPGLFSAEEVMRFCEDFSLGKEELLEASNGAAEKRQRDNKNRRTLEVMLNKLHDSIRPHMIDPETGQCSKVDPGRVQRIFVSAFGFSRGAAEARVFVNWFLAMCQIDAELRGQTGPT
;
A
#
# COMPACT_ATOMS: atom_id res chain seq x y z
N GLN A 1 -16.30 8.20 15.51
CA GLN A 1 -16.05 7.37 14.34
C GLN A 1 -15.41 8.24 13.27
N HIS A 2 -14.23 7.86 12.75
CA HIS A 2 -13.49 8.62 11.74
C HIS A 2 -13.55 7.87 10.42
N PHE A 3 -13.80 8.60 9.34
CA PHE A 3 -13.87 8.04 7.99
C PHE A 3 -12.83 8.69 7.10
N PHE A 4 -12.12 7.87 6.37
CA PHE A 4 -11.22 8.29 5.31
C PHE A 4 -11.73 7.72 3.99
N LYS A 5 -11.64 8.52 2.94
CA LYS A 5 -12.02 8.13 1.59
C LYS A 5 -10.78 8.21 0.69
N VAL A 6 -10.48 7.11 0.04
CA VAL A 6 -9.45 7.03 -0.99
C VAL A 6 -10.12 6.67 -2.31
N TYR A 7 -9.90 7.48 -3.33
CA TYR A 7 -10.39 7.23 -4.68
C TYR A 7 -9.21 6.88 -5.59
N VAL A 8 -9.32 5.76 -6.28
CA VAL A 8 -8.34 5.29 -7.26
C VAL A 8 -8.98 5.39 -8.65
N PRO A 9 -8.45 6.22 -9.56
CA PRO A 9 -8.92 6.24 -10.94
C PRO A 9 -8.76 4.88 -11.60
N GLY A 10 -9.74 4.47 -12.40
CA GLY A 10 -9.71 3.19 -13.12
C GLY A 10 -8.58 3.12 -14.16
N VAL A 11 -8.11 1.90 -14.45
CA VAL A 11 -7.11 1.65 -15.51
C VAL A 11 -7.59 2.21 -16.86
N GLY A 12 -6.69 2.90 -17.54
CA GLY A 12 -7.00 3.62 -18.79
C GLY A 12 -7.40 5.08 -18.57
N THR A 13 -7.52 5.53 -17.32
CA THR A 13 -7.67 6.95 -16.97
C THR A 13 -6.30 7.50 -16.55
N PRO A 14 -5.91 8.72 -16.93
CA PRO A 14 -4.66 9.33 -16.47
C PRO A 14 -4.57 9.31 -14.93
N PHE A 15 -3.43 8.89 -14.41
CA PHE A 15 -3.14 8.88 -12.98
C PHE A 15 -1.67 9.14 -12.74
N MET A 16 -1.31 10.42 -12.77
CA MET A 16 0.09 10.88 -12.71
C MET A 16 0.80 10.45 -11.43
N GLN A 17 0.07 10.24 -10.35
CA GLN A 17 0.61 9.78 -9.06
C GLN A 17 1.25 8.38 -9.12
N VAL A 18 0.97 7.63 -10.19
CA VAL A 18 1.59 6.32 -10.45
C VAL A 18 2.35 6.28 -11.77
N GLY A 19 2.56 7.46 -12.40
CA GLY A 19 3.26 7.61 -13.67
C GLY A 19 2.42 7.18 -14.89
N ASP A 20 1.10 7.08 -14.76
CA ASP A 20 0.20 6.76 -15.86
C ASP A 20 -0.37 8.04 -16.48
N SER A 21 0.14 8.40 -17.65
CA SER A 21 -0.35 9.56 -18.40
C SER A 21 -1.66 9.32 -19.16
N GLY A 22 -2.13 8.07 -19.22
CA GLY A 22 -3.32 7.68 -19.99
C GLY A 22 -3.14 7.76 -21.50
N VAL A 23 -1.97 8.16 -22.00
CA VAL A 23 -1.67 8.31 -23.44
C VAL A 23 -0.43 7.50 -23.80
N GLY A 24 -0.48 6.84 -24.96
CA GLY A 24 0.67 6.15 -25.52
C GLY A 24 0.36 4.78 -26.12
N LYS A 25 1.31 4.23 -26.87
CA LYS A 25 1.23 2.90 -27.50
C LYS A 25 1.02 1.77 -26.47
N ASP A 26 1.36 2.02 -25.22
CA ASP A 26 1.20 1.09 -24.10
C ASP A 26 -0.29 0.89 -23.72
N ALA A 27 -1.16 1.86 -23.98
CA ALA A 27 -2.60 1.75 -23.74
C ALA A 27 -3.29 0.70 -24.64
N LEU A 28 -2.72 0.41 -25.81
CA LEU A 28 -3.24 -0.54 -26.81
C LEU A 28 -2.77 -1.99 -26.57
N LEU A 29 -1.68 -2.18 -25.85
CA LEU A 29 -1.02 -3.47 -25.71
C LEU A 29 -1.25 -4.08 -24.32
N GLY A 30 -2.45 -4.37 -23.90
CA GLY A 30 -2.80 -5.20 -22.72
C GLY A 30 -1.86 -5.25 -21.49
N ASN A 31 -0.55 -5.14 -21.74
CA ASN A 31 0.52 -5.15 -20.73
C ASN A 31 0.59 -3.87 -19.90
N ALA A 32 0.22 -2.72 -20.47
CA ALA A 32 0.15 -1.45 -19.73
C ALA A 32 -0.94 -1.48 -18.67
N THR A 33 -2.01 -2.21 -18.90
CA THR A 33 -3.12 -2.32 -17.96
C THR A 33 -2.73 -3.07 -16.70
N ALA A 34 -1.94 -4.14 -16.81
CA ALA A 34 -1.46 -4.90 -15.64
C ALA A 34 -0.47 -4.06 -14.81
N ARG A 35 0.53 -3.45 -15.46
CA ARG A 35 1.57 -2.64 -14.79
C ARG A 35 0.98 -1.47 -14.01
N TYR A 36 0.11 -0.69 -14.64
CA TYR A 36 -0.50 0.47 -13.98
C TYR A 36 -1.60 0.08 -13.00
N GLY A 37 -2.23 -1.08 -13.16
CA GLY A 37 -3.13 -1.67 -12.16
C GLY A 37 -2.41 -1.97 -10.87
N GLU A 38 -1.27 -2.65 -10.92
CA GLU A 38 -0.43 -2.94 -9.74
C GLU A 38 0.05 -1.66 -9.04
N ARG A 39 0.51 -0.67 -9.80
CA ARG A 39 0.93 0.62 -9.25
C ARG A 39 -0.22 1.35 -8.55
N ARG A 40 -1.45 1.29 -9.10
CA ARG A 40 -2.64 1.85 -8.46
C ARG A 40 -2.96 1.17 -7.14
N ILE A 41 -2.83 -0.15 -7.09
CA ILE A 41 -3.07 -0.92 -5.87
C ILE A 41 -2.02 -0.56 -4.81
N LEU A 42 -0.76 -0.48 -5.16
CA LEU A 42 0.29 -0.10 -4.22
C LEU A 42 0.13 1.35 -3.74
N TRP A 43 -0.25 2.25 -4.63
CA TRP A 43 -0.61 3.62 -4.25
C TRP A 43 -1.77 3.62 -3.25
N ALA A 44 -2.81 2.81 -3.46
CA ALA A 44 -3.93 2.68 -2.53
C ALA A 44 -3.49 2.13 -1.17
N LEU A 45 -2.57 1.16 -1.12
CA LEU A 45 -1.97 0.67 0.13
C LEU A 45 -1.22 1.79 0.86
N ALA A 46 -0.41 2.57 0.15
CA ALA A 46 0.29 3.72 0.74
C ALA A 46 -0.71 4.74 1.31
N GLN A 47 -1.83 5.00 0.62
CA GLN A 47 -2.87 5.88 1.14
C GLN A 47 -3.60 5.29 2.36
N ALA A 48 -3.81 3.98 2.41
CA ALA A 48 -4.36 3.33 3.61
C ALA A 48 -3.46 3.55 4.83
N LEU A 49 -2.15 3.37 4.68
CA LEU A 49 -1.17 3.66 5.74
C LEU A 49 -1.13 5.16 6.09
N ASN A 50 -1.23 6.05 5.10
CA ASN A 50 -1.37 7.49 5.34
C ASN A 50 -2.62 7.83 6.18
N CYS A 51 -3.73 7.12 5.98
CA CYS A 51 -4.94 7.32 6.78
C CYS A 51 -4.71 6.92 8.25
N VAL A 52 -4.06 5.77 8.49
CA VAL A 52 -3.69 5.33 9.84
C VAL A 52 -2.76 6.34 10.50
N TYR A 53 -1.71 6.76 9.81
CA TYR A 53 -0.77 7.77 10.29
C TYR A 53 -1.48 9.06 10.67
N ARG A 54 -2.31 9.63 9.78
CA ARG A 54 -3.03 10.88 10.03
C ARG A 54 -3.98 10.78 11.23
N TYR A 55 -4.61 9.64 11.41
CA TYR A 55 -5.48 9.41 12.55
C TYR A 55 -4.68 9.41 13.86
N LEU A 56 -3.63 8.60 13.93
CA LEU A 56 -2.84 8.41 15.15
C LEU A 56 -2.03 9.67 15.52
N THR A 57 -1.53 10.40 14.53
CA THR A 57 -0.79 11.65 14.76
C THR A 57 -1.67 12.90 14.87
N ARG A 58 -2.98 12.75 14.64
CA ARG A 58 -3.94 13.86 14.55
C ARG A 58 -3.55 14.95 13.56
N SER A 59 -2.76 14.60 12.55
CA SER A 59 -2.28 15.56 11.54
C SER A 59 -3.38 16.03 10.57
N GLY A 60 -4.55 15.43 10.61
CA GLY A 60 -5.72 15.85 9.83
C GLY A 60 -5.46 15.84 8.32
N LYS A 61 -5.55 17.02 7.69
CA LYS A 61 -5.25 17.23 6.27
C LYS A 61 -3.77 17.55 5.99
N GLY A 62 -2.93 17.47 6.99
CA GLY A 62 -1.50 17.68 6.87
C GLY A 62 -0.82 16.66 5.93
N PRO A 63 0.52 16.77 5.78
CA PRO A 63 1.27 15.85 4.94
C PRO A 63 1.04 14.40 5.36
N GLY A 64 1.04 13.51 4.39
CA GLY A 64 0.98 12.08 4.66
C GLY A 64 2.31 11.56 5.22
N LEU A 65 2.31 10.30 5.62
CA LEU A 65 3.52 9.57 6.00
C LEU A 65 4.52 9.47 4.84
N PHE A 66 3.98 9.28 3.63
CA PHE A 66 4.78 9.14 2.41
C PHE A 66 4.61 10.37 1.51
N SER A 67 5.72 10.89 1.00
CA SER A 67 5.69 11.90 -0.05
C SER A 67 5.26 11.31 -1.39
N ALA A 68 4.91 12.15 -2.36
CA ALA A 68 4.55 11.70 -3.71
C ALA A 68 5.70 10.96 -4.39
N GLU A 69 6.94 11.43 -4.18
CA GLU A 69 8.15 10.82 -4.72
C GLU A 69 8.43 9.45 -4.10
N GLU A 70 8.21 9.30 -2.79
CA GLU A 70 8.35 8.00 -2.11
C GLU A 70 7.33 7.00 -2.64
N VAL A 71 6.07 7.40 -2.79
CA VAL A 71 5.03 6.53 -3.33
C VAL A 71 5.35 6.13 -4.77
N MET A 72 5.84 7.07 -5.59
CA MET A 72 6.25 6.76 -6.96
C MET A 72 7.39 5.75 -6.99
N ARG A 73 8.40 5.91 -6.12
CA ARG A 73 9.52 4.97 -5.98
C ARG A 73 9.04 3.58 -5.59
N PHE A 74 8.14 3.48 -4.61
CA PHE A 74 7.53 2.19 -4.25
C PHE A 74 6.80 1.55 -5.43
N CYS A 75 6.07 2.36 -6.21
CA CYS A 75 5.39 1.89 -7.41
C CYS A 75 6.36 1.37 -8.48
N GLU A 76 7.53 1.98 -8.62
CA GLU A 76 8.58 1.54 -9.55
C GLU A 76 9.26 0.26 -9.06
N ASP A 77 9.56 0.18 -7.78
CA ASP A 77 10.17 -1.00 -7.16
C ASP A 77 9.28 -2.23 -7.22
N PHE A 78 7.96 -2.03 -7.12
CA PHE A 78 6.97 -3.11 -7.11
C PHE A 78 6.55 -3.55 -8.53
N SER A 79 6.76 -2.72 -9.54
CA SER A 79 6.31 -3.05 -10.89
C SER A 79 7.16 -4.15 -11.52
N LEU A 80 6.48 -5.13 -12.14
CA LEU A 80 7.11 -6.07 -13.03
C LEU A 80 7.67 -5.32 -14.24
N GLY A 81 8.94 -5.50 -14.55
CA GLY A 81 9.53 -5.02 -15.80
C GLY A 81 8.89 -5.71 -17.00
N LYS A 82 8.99 -5.07 -18.20
CA LYS A 82 8.51 -5.69 -19.45
C LYS A 82 9.14 -7.06 -19.71
N GLU A 83 10.39 -7.24 -19.34
CA GLU A 83 11.15 -8.48 -19.48
C GLU A 83 10.62 -9.57 -18.55
N GLU A 84 10.24 -9.22 -17.32
CA GLU A 84 9.69 -10.16 -16.33
C GLU A 84 8.31 -10.71 -16.71
N LEU A 85 7.52 -9.96 -17.50
CA LEU A 85 6.22 -10.44 -18.03
C LEU A 85 6.38 -11.43 -19.19
N LEU A 86 7.43 -11.29 -19.99
CA LEU A 86 7.76 -12.20 -21.09
C LEU A 86 8.49 -13.46 -20.58
N GLU A 87 9.24 -13.31 -19.49
CA GLU A 87 10.00 -14.41 -18.85
C GLU A 87 9.22 -15.12 -17.74
N ALA A 88 7.94 -14.80 -17.52
CA ALA A 88 7.08 -15.48 -16.53
C ALA A 88 6.93 -17.03 -16.78
N SER A 89 7.54 -17.53 -17.84
CA SER A 89 7.72 -18.96 -18.09
C SER A 89 8.90 -19.59 -17.34
N ASN A 90 9.80 -18.79 -16.78
CA ASN A 90 11.05 -19.24 -16.17
C ASN A 90 10.98 -19.25 -14.64
N GLY A 91 10.49 -20.29 -14.08
CA GLY A 91 11.02 -20.88 -12.86
C GLY A 91 10.67 -20.25 -11.49
N ALA A 92 10.58 -21.16 -10.50
CA ALA A 92 10.32 -20.86 -9.09
C ALA A 92 11.34 -19.89 -8.43
N ALA A 93 12.56 -19.76 -8.98
CA ALA A 93 13.60 -18.89 -8.42
C ALA A 93 13.30 -17.39 -8.64
N GLU A 94 12.86 -17.02 -9.84
CA GLU A 94 12.53 -15.63 -10.19
C GLU A 94 11.26 -15.18 -9.47
N LYS A 95 10.27 -16.06 -9.35
CA LYS A 95 9.10 -15.79 -8.52
C LYS A 95 9.49 -15.50 -7.09
N ARG A 96 10.39 -16.27 -6.49
CA ARG A 96 10.88 -16.04 -5.12
C ARG A 96 11.63 -14.71 -5.00
N GLN A 97 12.44 -14.35 -5.97
CA GLN A 97 13.17 -13.09 -5.97
C GLN A 97 12.23 -11.90 -6.04
N ARG A 98 11.22 -11.95 -6.89
CA ARG A 98 10.17 -10.93 -6.98
C ARG A 98 9.36 -10.83 -5.70
N ASP A 99 8.89 -11.96 -5.17
CA ASP A 99 8.10 -11.99 -3.94
C ASP A 99 8.91 -11.42 -2.76
N ASN A 100 10.21 -11.70 -2.70
CA ASN A 100 11.12 -11.12 -1.71
C ASN A 100 11.30 -9.61 -1.89
N LYS A 101 11.40 -9.11 -3.13
CA LYS A 101 11.50 -7.67 -3.41
C LYS A 101 10.23 -6.95 -2.98
N ASN A 102 9.06 -7.49 -3.38
CA ASN A 102 7.76 -6.93 -3.02
C ASN A 102 7.57 -6.92 -1.50
N ARG A 103 7.92 -8.00 -0.83
CA ARG A 103 7.89 -8.08 0.63
C ARG A 103 8.75 -7.00 1.27
N ARG A 104 10.00 -6.80 0.81
CA ARG A 104 10.90 -5.75 1.34
C ARG A 104 10.30 -4.35 1.19
N THR A 105 9.66 -4.05 0.07
CA THR A 105 8.98 -2.76 -0.13
C THR A 105 7.89 -2.56 0.93
N LEU A 106 7.05 -3.57 1.17
CA LEU A 106 6.02 -3.50 2.22
C LEU A 106 6.61 -3.37 3.62
N GLU A 107 7.70 -4.09 3.93
CA GLU A 107 8.42 -3.98 5.19
C GLU A 107 8.96 -2.57 5.44
N VAL A 108 9.52 -1.92 4.41
CA VAL A 108 10.00 -0.53 4.49
C VAL A 108 8.84 0.42 4.80
N MET A 109 7.70 0.26 4.11
CA MET A 109 6.52 1.09 4.35
C MET A 109 5.97 0.92 5.77
N LEU A 110 5.88 -0.32 6.26
CA LEU A 110 5.38 -0.64 7.60
C LEU A 110 6.33 -0.13 8.70
N ASN A 111 7.63 -0.32 8.54
CA ASN A 111 8.61 0.18 9.51
C ASN A 111 8.56 1.71 9.61
N LYS A 112 8.48 2.42 8.48
CA LYS A 112 8.31 3.88 8.49
C LYS A 112 7.03 4.31 9.22
N LEU A 113 5.91 3.58 9.01
CA LEU A 113 4.68 3.85 9.75
C LEU A 113 4.90 3.68 11.25
N HIS A 114 5.42 2.53 11.69
CA HIS A 114 5.62 2.25 13.11
C HIS A 114 6.56 3.24 13.79
N ASP A 115 7.69 3.56 13.16
CA ASP A 115 8.62 4.54 13.72
C ASP A 115 7.99 5.93 13.87
N SER A 116 7.13 6.30 12.91
CA SER A 116 6.45 7.59 12.93
C SER A 116 5.30 7.67 13.93
N ILE A 117 4.60 6.57 14.20
CA ILE A 117 3.48 6.53 15.13
C ILE A 117 3.89 6.15 16.56
N ARG A 118 5.07 5.53 16.75
CA ARG A 118 5.56 5.11 18.08
C ARG A 118 5.40 6.17 19.16
N PRO A 119 5.75 7.46 18.93
CA PRO A 119 5.56 8.48 19.94
C PRO A 119 4.09 8.79 20.29
N HIS A 120 3.16 8.30 19.51
CA HIS A 120 1.73 8.47 19.67
C HIS A 120 1.02 7.21 20.18
N MET A 121 1.78 6.14 20.43
CA MET A 121 1.27 4.89 21.00
C MET A 121 1.47 4.90 22.51
N ILE A 122 0.58 4.21 23.21
CA ILE A 122 0.75 3.99 24.65
C ILE A 122 1.92 3.03 24.87
N ASP A 123 2.87 3.45 25.66
CA ASP A 123 3.96 2.59 26.10
C ASP A 123 3.38 1.48 27.02
N PRO A 124 3.57 0.21 26.68
CA PRO A 124 3.03 -0.90 27.46
C PRO A 124 3.61 -1.02 28.87
N GLU A 125 4.83 -0.50 29.11
CA GLU A 125 5.48 -0.57 30.42
C GLU A 125 5.06 0.56 31.34
N THR A 126 4.97 1.78 30.79
CA THR A 126 4.64 2.98 31.58
C THR A 126 3.15 3.34 31.54
N GLY A 127 2.40 2.82 30.59
CA GLY A 127 1.00 3.20 30.34
C GLY A 127 0.83 4.63 29.84
N GLN A 128 1.93 5.32 29.50
CA GLN A 128 1.93 6.73 29.08
C GLN A 128 2.20 6.85 27.58
N CYS A 129 1.73 7.95 27.03
CA CYS A 129 1.99 8.36 25.65
C CYS A 129 2.87 9.60 25.65
N SER A 130 3.95 9.59 24.86
CA SER A 130 4.89 10.73 24.81
C SER A 130 4.36 11.95 24.06
N LYS A 131 3.29 11.76 23.29
CA LYS A 131 2.60 12.83 22.53
C LYS A 131 1.10 12.79 22.81
N VAL A 132 0.33 13.49 21.98
CA VAL A 132 -1.13 13.51 22.11
C VAL A 132 -1.66 12.10 21.95
N ASP A 133 -2.30 11.58 23.00
CA ASP A 133 -2.98 10.30 22.96
C ASP A 133 -4.12 10.33 21.91
N PRO A 134 -4.05 9.53 20.85
CA PRO A 134 -5.10 9.47 19.82
C PRO A 134 -6.35 8.71 20.30
N GLY A 135 -6.32 8.19 21.51
CA GLY A 135 -7.28 7.22 22.00
C GLY A 135 -6.95 5.79 21.51
N ARG A 136 -7.56 4.83 22.15
CA ARG A 136 -7.33 3.43 21.83
C ARG A 136 -8.06 3.02 20.55
N VAL A 137 -7.29 2.69 19.50
CA VAL A 137 -7.84 2.08 18.30
C VAL A 137 -8.19 0.63 18.60
N GLN A 138 -9.47 0.30 18.58
CA GLN A 138 -9.92 -1.07 18.78
C GLN A 138 -10.05 -1.84 17.47
N ARG A 139 -10.49 -1.18 16.41
CA ARG A 139 -10.72 -1.80 15.10
C ARG A 139 -10.54 -0.80 13.98
N ILE A 140 -10.03 -1.29 12.87
CA ILE A 140 -9.96 -0.58 11.59
C ILE A 140 -10.79 -1.38 10.59
N PHE A 141 -11.80 -0.76 10.01
CA PHE A 141 -12.58 -1.34 8.94
C PHE A 141 -12.12 -0.79 7.60
N VAL A 142 -11.81 -1.68 6.69
CA VAL A 142 -11.44 -1.32 5.32
C VAL A 142 -12.48 -1.90 4.38
N SER A 143 -13.12 -1.04 3.59
CA SER A 143 -14.05 -1.43 2.55
C SER A 143 -13.47 -1.06 1.20
N ALA A 144 -13.30 -2.03 0.32
CA ALA A 144 -12.83 -1.83 -1.04
C ALA A 144 -13.93 -2.25 -2.02
N PHE A 145 -14.23 -1.39 -2.97
CA PHE A 145 -15.21 -1.67 -4.01
C PHE A 145 -14.80 -1.00 -5.31
N GLY A 146 -15.23 -1.56 -6.41
CA GLY A 146 -14.94 -1.05 -7.73
C GLY A 146 -15.92 -1.59 -8.77
N PHE A 147 -15.89 -1.03 -9.98
CA PHE A 147 -16.70 -1.43 -11.10
C PHE A 147 -15.82 -1.90 -12.26
N SER A 148 -16.26 -2.93 -13.02
CA SER A 148 -15.54 -3.48 -14.15
C SER A 148 -14.10 -3.89 -13.76
N ARG A 149 -13.08 -3.41 -14.45
CA ARG A 149 -11.66 -3.64 -14.10
C ARG A 149 -11.33 -3.20 -12.68
N GLY A 150 -11.95 -2.12 -12.19
CA GLY A 150 -11.79 -1.67 -10.82
C GLY A 150 -12.31 -2.68 -9.77
N ALA A 151 -13.24 -3.55 -10.12
CA ALA A 151 -13.65 -4.64 -9.22
C ALA A 151 -12.53 -5.68 -9.04
N ALA A 152 -11.80 -5.99 -10.11
CA ALA A 152 -10.62 -6.86 -10.03
C ALA A 152 -9.51 -6.20 -9.19
N GLU A 153 -9.24 -4.91 -9.41
CA GLU A 153 -8.26 -4.15 -8.62
C GLU A 153 -8.64 -4.09 -7.14
N ALA A 154 -9.91 -3.88 -6.81
CA ALA A 154 -10.40 -3.89 -5.43
C ALA A 154 -10.15 -5.26 -4.76
N ARG A 155 -10.37 -6.36 -5.48
CA ARG A 155 -10.09 -7.71 -4.97
C ARG A 155 -8.60 -7.94 -4.73
N VAL A 156 -7.75 -7.53 -5.67
CA VAL A 156 -6.28 -7.63 -5.50
C VAL A 156 -5.80 -6.74 -4.36
N PHE A 157 -6.35 -5.53 -4.24
CA PHE A 157 -6.06 -4.65 -3.11
C PHE A 157 -6.33 -5.33 -1.77
N VAL A 158 -7.49 -5.98 -1.60
CA VAL A 158 -7.81 -6.69 -0.34
C VAL A 158 -6.79 -7.79 -0.05
N ASN A 159 -6.44 -8.59 -1.05
CA ASN A 159 -5.45 -9.65 -0.88
C ASN A 159 -4.06 -9.09 -0.47
N TRP A 160 -3.61 -8.03 -1.10
CA TRP A 160 -2.33 -7.39 -0.77
C TRP A 160 -2.37 -6.69 0.59
N PHE A 161 -3.51 -6.09 0.93
CA PHE A 161 -3.70 -5.49 2.25
C PHE A 161 -3.62 -6.54 3.36
N LEU A 162 -4.26 -7.70 3.19
CA LEU A 162 -4.16 -8.81 4.15
C LEU A 162 -2.73 -9.36 4.23
N ALA A 163 -2.06 -9.53 3.10
CA ALA A 163 -0.65 -9.93 3.09
C ALA A 163 0.25 -8.92 3.80
N MET A 164 0.00 -7.62 3.63
CA MET A 164 0.70 -6.56 4.34
C MET A 164 0.45 -6.62 5.85
N CYS A 165 -0.78 -6.87 6.28
CA CYS A 165 -1.10 -7.07 7.70
C CYS A 165 -0.41 -8.32 8.28
N GLN A 166 -0.30 -9.39 7.50
CA GLN A 166 0.44 -10.59 7.91
C GLN A 166 1.94 -10.30 8.09
N ILE A 167 2.55 -9.58 7.13
CA ILE A 167 3.95 -9.15 7.24
C ILE A 167 4.15 -8.28 8.48
N ASP A 168 3.23 -7.35 8.75
CA ASP A 168 3.32 -6.49 9.93
C ASP A 168 3.27 -7.31 11.23
N ALA A 169 2.36 -8.28 11.32
CA ALA A 169 2.27 -9.17 12.47
C ALA A 169 3.57 -9.97 12.67
N GLU A 170 4.14 -10.52 11.60
CA GLU A 170 5.41 -11.25 11.65
C GLU A 170 6.57 -10.35 12.13
N LEU A 171 6.66 -9.12 11.59
CA LEU A 171 7.68 -8.14 12.01
C LEU A 171 7.55 -7.76 13.49
N ARG A 172 6.37 -7.86 14.07
CA ARG A 172 6.09 -7.50 15.49
C ARG A 172 6.01 -8.73 16.40
N GLY A 173 6.26 -9.94 15.90
CA GLY A 173 6.15 -11.17 16.67
C GLY A 173 4.72 -11.47 17.13
N GLN A 174 3.73 -11.02 16.37
CA GLN A 174 2.30 -11.20 16.66
C GLN A 174 1.67 -12.21 15.71
N THR A 175 0.52 -12.74 16.10
CA THR A 175 -0.31 -13.55 15.19
C THR A 175 -0.98 -12.64 14.16
N GLY A 176 -0.96 -13.06 12.90
CA GLY A 176 -1.58 -12.33 11.79
C GLY A 176 -3.11 -12.25 11.89
N PRO A 177 -3.74 -11.54 10.97
CA PRO A 177 -5.19 -11.43 10.91
C PRO A 177 -5.83 -12.81 10.70
N THR A 178 -6.88 -13.06 11.47
CA THR A 178 -7.75 -14.25 11.35
C THR A 178 -8.90 -13.98 10.40
#